data_8553a4d1241ff84d232601bf886b0106
#
_entry.id   8553a4d1241ff84d232601bf886b0106
#
_cell.length_a   1.000
_cell.length_b   1.000
_cell.length_c   1.000
_cell.angle_alpha   90.00
_cell.angle_beta   90.00
_cell.angle_gamma   90.00
#
_symmetry.space_group_name_H-M   'P 1'
#
loop_
_entity.id
_entity.type
_entity.pdbx_description
1 polymer ?
#
loop_
_entity_poly.entity_id
_entity_poly.type
_entity_poly.pdbx_seq_one_letter_code
_entity_poly.pdbx_strand_id
1 'polypeptide(L)'
;LELTYLLAKDKIDLVLVSRNEKKLRQIKSIIVNKFNIRVHIFSCDLSLTNSSKRVFKFCENQDLKINFLINNAGFGIYGNFIDNDIQDIQQMIHLNVTSLTELTKYFLEDMKKQNYGKILNIASVASFQPGPLMGVYSATKHFVLAFSESLAEELRGDNITVTTLCPGPTISGFQKRAGFHSSSRLFKSPFTATSKEVASFGYRKMMQGKRIIIPGISNKLSTILVKFIPSKIKTRIVKKVFDFMHKFKIPIIKVSMLFAQ
;
A
#
# COMPACT_ATOMS: atom_id res chain seq x y z
N LEU A 1 -0.68 2.38 10.12
CA LEU A 1 -1.06 2.88 11.44
C LEU A 1 -2.57 3.11 11.53
N GLU A 2 -3.18 3.92 10.63
CA GLU A 2 -4.62 4.26 10.72
C GLU A 2 -5.53 3.01 10.67
N LEU A 3 -5.24 2.06 9.75
CA LEU A 3 -5.97 0.77 9.70
C LEU A 3 -5.80 -0.04 11.00
N THR A 4 -4.62 0.01 11.62
CA THR A 4 -4.35 -0.62 12.93
C THR A 4 -5.31 -0.09 14.00
N TYR A 5 -5.50 1.23 14.05
CA TYR A 5 -6.44 1.84 15.02
C TYR A 5 -7.89 1.44 14.76
N LEU A 6 -8.30 1.33 13.50
CA LEU A 6 -9.68 0.95 13.15
C LEU A 6 -9.98 -0.49 13.54
N LEU A 7 -9.08 -1.43 13.21
CA LEU A 7 -9.19 -2.84 13.61
C LEU A 7 -9.20 -2.98 15.14
N ALA A 8 -8.30 -2.28 15.83
CA ALA A 8 -8.23 -2.29 17.30
C ALA A 8 -9.49 -1.74 17.97
N LYS A 9 -10.11 -0.71 17.39
CA LYS A 9 -11.39 -0.15 17.87
C LYS A 9 -12.50 -1.19 17.82
N ASP A 10 -12.52 -2.02 16.81
CA ASP A 10 -13.48 -3.12 16.65
C ASP A 10 -13.05 -4.41 17.39
N LYS A 11 -12.09 -4.28 18.32
CA LYS A 11 -11.63 -5.36 19.20
C LYS A 11 -11.02 -6.55 18.47
N ILE A 12 -10.42 -6.32 17.31
CA ILE A 12 -9.72 -7.34 16.54
C ILE A 12 -8.26 -7.41 17.03
N ASP A 13 -7.82 -8.59 17.42
CA ASP A 13 -6.41 -8.86 17.77
C ASP A 13 -5.51 -8.65 16.54
N LEU A 14 -4.27 -8.23 16.73
CA LEU A 14 -3.42 -7.78 15.66
C LEU A 14 -2.09 -8.52 15.59
N VAL A 15 -1.65 -8.82 14.36
CA VAL A 15 -0.25 -9.09 14.04
C VAL A 15 0.30 -7.92 13.23
N LEU A 16 1.28 -7.20 13.75
CA LEU A 16 1.90 -6.06 13.09
C LEU A 16 3.27 -6.46 12.54
N VAL A 17 3.44 -6.30 11.23
CA VAL A 17 4.68 -6.64 10.54
C VAL A 17 5.30 -5.38 9.92
N SER A 18 6.54 -5.08 10.26
CA SER A 18 7.34 -4.04 9.61
C SER A 18 8.84 -4.21 9.96
N ARG A 19 9.70 -3.44 9.29
CA ARG A 19 11.17 -3.48 9.51
C ARG A 19 11.62 -2.83 10.82
N ASN A 20 10.86 -1.85 11.32
CA ASN A 20 11.25 -1.04 12.47
C ASN A 20 10.64 -1.61 13.75
N GLU A 21 11.38 -2.47 14.43
CA GLU A 21 10.94 -3.11 15.66
C GLU A 21 10.62 -2.11 16.79
N LYS A 22 11.46 -1.07 16.95
CA LYS A 22 11.22 -0.03 17.97
C LYS A 22 9.85 0.63 17.77
N LYS A 23 9.52 0.96 16.52
CA LYS A 23 8.22 1.55 16.18
C LYS A 23 7.07 0.56 16.39
N LEU A 24 7.28 -0.73 16.06
CA LEU A 24 6.29 -1.78 16.33
C LEU A 24 5.99 -1.89 17.83
N ARG A 25 7.02 -1.90 18.68
CA ARG A 25 6.87 -1.94 20.14
C ARG A 25 6.10 -0.73 20.69
N GLN A 26 6.41 0.48 20.18
CA GLN A 26 5.67 1.70 20.55
C GLN A 26 4.19 1.62 20.16
N ILE A 27 3.89 1.20 18.92
CA ILE A 27 2.51 1.05 18.44
C ILE A 27 1.77 -0.02 19.26
N LYS A 28 2.41 -1.17 19.52
CA LYS A 28 1.86 -2.22 20.38
C LYS A 28 1.46 -1.67 21.75
N SER A 29 2.36 -0.98 22.44
CA SER A 29 2.07 -0.39 23.76
C SER A 29 0.86 0.52 23.74
N ILE A 30 0.80 1.45 22.76
CA ILE A 30 -0.33 2.37 22.62
C ILE A 30 -1.65 1.62 22.38
N ILE A 31 -1.64 0.63 21.48
CA ILE A 31 -2.85 -0.10 21.10
C ILE A 31 -3.36 -0.97 22.23
N VAL A 32 -2.47 -1.72 22.90
CA VAL A 32 -2.82 -2.59 24.04
C VAL A 32 -3.44 -1.74 25.16
N ASN A 33 -2.79 -0.63 25.54
CA ASN A 33 -3.28 0.23 26.62
C ASN A 33 -4.62 0.91 26.29
N LYS A 34 -4.83 1.27 25.02
CA LYS A 34 -6.04 2.01 24.64
C LYS A 34 -7.22 1.10 24.35
N PHE A 35 -7.02 -0.06 23.77
CA PHE A 35 -8.09 -0.90 23.25
C PHE A 35 -8.26 -2.24 23.97
N ASN A 36 -7.31 -2.63 24.83
CA ASN A 36 -7.33 -3.89 25.55
C ASN A 36 -7.53 -5.11 24.62
N ILE A 37 -6.63 -5.25 23.63
CA ILE A 37 -6.57 -6.37 22.68
C ILE A 37 -5.17 -6.98 22.67
N ARG A 38 -5.04 -8.19 22.13
CA ARG A 38 -3.73 -8.81 21.95
C ARG A 38 -3.06 -8.25 20.70
N VAL A 39 -1.79 -7.89 20.81
CA VAL A 39 -0.98 -7.40 19.69
C VAL A 39 0.33 -8.16 19.62
N HIS A 40 0.50 -8.94 18.57
CA HIS A 40 1.75 -9.59 18.21
C HIS A 40 2.54 -8.68 17.27
N ILE A 41 3.85 -8.68 17.41
CA ILE A 41 4.74 -7.93 16.51
C ILE A 41 5.78 -8.85 15.91
N PHE A 42 6.06 -8.67 14.63
CA PHE A 42 7.10 -9.39 13.93
C PHE A 42 7.94 -8.42 13.09
N SER A 43 9.22 -8.26 13.46
CA SER A 43 10.13 -7.40 12.69
C SER A 43 10.63 -8.16 11.48
N CYS A 44 10.21 -7.72 10.27
CA CYS A 44 10.57 -8.38 9.03
C CYS A 44 10.59 -7.38 7.87
N ASP A 45 11.60 -7.48 7.01
CA ASP A 45 11.63 -6.77 5.73
C ASP A 45 10.96 -7.63 4.65
N LEU A 46 9.76 -7.24 4.27
CA LEU A 46 8.98 -7.94 3.24
C LEU A 46 9.53 -7.73 1.82
N SER A 47 10.54 -6.89 1.61
CA SER A 47 11.22 -6.76 0.33
C SER A 47 12.28 -7.84 0.09
N LEU A 48 12.53 -8.70 1.08
CA LEU A 48 13.51 -9.78 1.01
C LEU A 48 12.86 -11.13 0.70
N THR A 49 13.59 -11.99 0.00
CA THR A 49 13.18 -13.36 -0.32
C THR A 49 12.83 -14.14 0.96
N ASN A 50 11.84 -15.02 0.87
CA ASN A 50 11.35 -15.86 1.98
C ASN A 50 10.73 -15.07 3.17
N SER A 51 10.63 -13.76 3.10
CA SER A 51 10.06 -12.94 4.17
C SER A 51 8.59 -13.28 4.46
N SER A 52 7.79 -13.47 3.42
CA SER A 52 6.38 -13.86 3.53
C SER A 52 6.22 -15.22 4.22
N LYS A 53 7.06 -16.20 3.86
CA LYS A 53 7.07 -17.52 4.53
C LYS A 53 7.44 -17.42 6.01
N ARG A 54 8.37 -16.53 6.36
CA ARG A 54 8.74 -16.27 7.76
C ARG A 54 7.57 -15.65 8.55
N VAL A 55 6.82 -14.73 7.96
CA VAL A 55 5.61 -14.16 8.56
C VAL A 55 4.56 -15.23 8.79
N PHE A 56 4.30 -16.06 7.78
CA PHE A 56 3.34 -17.16 7.88
C PHE A 56 3.73 -18.14 9.00
N LYS A 57 4.98 -18.62 9.01
CA LYS A 57 5.49 -19.51 10.06
C LYS A 57 5.43 -18.89 11.46
N PHE A 58 5.67 -17.58 11.57
CA PHE A 58 5.51 -16.90 12.86
C PHE A 58 4.06 -16.98 13.37
N CYS A 59 3.07 -16.79 12.48
CA CYS A 59 1.66 -16.93 12.86
C CYS A 59 1.31 -18.39 13.20
N GLU A 60 1.77 -19.34 12.38
CA GLU A 60 1.54 -20.78 12.57
C GLU A 60 2.10 -21.26 13.92
N ASN A 61 3.35 -20.92 14.25
CA ASN A 61 4.01 -21.32 15.51
C ASN A 61 3.33 -20.76 16.78
N GLN A 62 2.50 -19.74 16.64
CA GLN A 62 1.73 -19.15 17.74
C GLN A 62 0.23 -19.44 17.65
N ASP A 63 -0.18 -20.37 16.77
CA ASP A 63 -1.58 -20.74 16.50
C ASP A 63 -2.48 -19.51 16.25
N LEU A 64 -1.97 -18.53 15.51
CA LEU A 64 -2.70 -17.31 15.17
C LEU A 64 -3.48 -17.50 13.87
N LYS A 65 -4.79 -17.49 13.96
CA LYS A 65 -5.69 -17.59 12.80
C LYS A 65 -5.97 -16.21 12.25
N ILE A 66 -5.55 -15.96 11.00
CA ILE A 66 -5.65 -14.66 10.35
C ILE A 66 -6.92 -14.58 9.52
N ASN A 67 -7.91 -13.85 10.02
CA ASN A 67 -9.17 -13.60 9.32
C ASN A 67 -9.17 -12.32 8.48
N PHE A 68 -8.27 -11.38 8.78
CA PHE A 68 -8.11 -10.11 8.07
C PHE A 68 -6.66 -9.98 7.59
N LEU A 69 -6.45 -10.06 6.28
CA LEU A 69 -5.14 -9.82 5.67
C LEU A 69 -5.09 -8.43 5.05
N ILE A 70 -4.21 -7.56 5.56
CA ILE A 70 -4.06 -6.20 5.04
C ILE A 70 -2.69 -6.06 4.36
N ASN A 71 -2.65 -6.23 3.05
CA ASN A 71 -1.46 -6.04 2.22
C ASN A 71 -1.25 -4.55 1.94
N ASN A 72 -0.72 -3.83 2.94
CA ASN A 72 -0.49 -2.39 2.88
C ASN A 72 0.97 -2.01 2.60
N ALA A 73 1.93 -2.89 2.86
CA ALA A 73 3.33 -2.62 2.60
C ALA A 73 3.57 -2.37 1.11
N GLY A 74 4.34 -1.34 0.80
CA GLY A 74 4.66 -1.00 -0.58
C GLY A 74 5.37 0.34 -0.68
N PHE A 75 6.14 0.53 -1.73
CA PHE A 75 6.76 1.81 -2.06
C PHE A 75 6.81 2.02 -3.57
N GLY A 76 7.15 3.23 -3.99
CA GLY A 76 7.41 3.60 -5.37
C GLY A 76 8.77 4.26 -5.50
N ILE A 77 9.28 4.36 -6.71
CA ILE A 77 10.50 5.08 -7.07
C ILE A 77 10.12 6.06 -8.17
N TYR A 78 10.45 7.33 -7.96
CA TYR A 78 10.25 8.40 -8.92
C TYR A 78 11.57 8.76 -9.59
N GLY A 79 11.59 8.87 -10.91
CA GLY A 79 12.75 9.24 -11.72
C GLY A 79 12.73 8.59 -13.10
N ASN A 80 13.68 8.96 -13.97
CA ASN A 80 13.86 8.25 -15.23
C ASN A 80 14.27 6.81 -14.94
N PHE A 81 13.77 5.87 -15.72
CA PHE A 81 14.02 4.45 -15.51
C PHE A 81 15.53 4.12 -15.52
N ILE A 82 16.29 4.76 -16.40
CA ILE A 82 17.73 4.51 -16.54
C ILE A 82 18.55 4.98 -15.32
N ASP A 83 18.01 5.92 -14.54
CA ASP A 83 18.70 6.50 -13.38
C ASP A 83 18.38 5.75 -12.08
N ASN A 84 17.44 4.80 -12.13
CA ASN A 84 17.01 4.06 -10.96
C ASN A 84 17.93 2.87 -10.70
N ASP A 85 18.30 2.66 -9.45
CA ASP A 85 19.08 1.50 -9.02
C ASP A 85 18.28 0.19 -9.25
N ILE A 86 18.94 -0.81 -9.83
CA ILE A 86 18.28 -2.10 -10.14
C ILE A 86 17.86 -2.85 -8.87
N GLN A 87 18.60 -2.72 -7.78
CA GLN A 87 18.28 -3.39 -6.52
C GLN A 87 17.03 -2.77 -5.90
N ASP A 88 16.89 -1.45 -5.96
CA ASP A 88 15.69 -0.75 -5.49
C ASP A 88 14.46 -1.15 -6.34
N ILE A 89 14.61 -1.29 -7.67
CA ILE A 89 13.56 -1.80 -8.56
C ILE A 89 13.15 -3.22 -8.16
N GLN A 90 14.11 -4.12 -7.96
CA GLN A 90 13.85 -5.50 -7.57
C GLN A 90 13.15 -5.57 -6.21
N GLN A 91 13.60 -4.81 -5.21
CA GLN A 91 12.96 -4.72 -3.91
C GLN A 91 11.52 -4.20 -4.00
N MET A 92 11.26 -3.21 -4.87
CA MET A 92 9.92 -2.67 -5.11
C MET A 92 9.00 -3.73 -5.71
N ILE A 93 9.45 -4.45 -6.72
CA ILE A 93 8.69 -5.54 -7.35
C ILE A 93 8.42 -6.64 -6.32
N HIS A 94 9.45 -7.05 -5.59
CA HIS A 94 9.32 -8.10 -4.58
C HIS A 94 8.29 -7.71 -3.50
N LEU A 95 8.39 -6.50 -2.94
CA LEU A 95 7.47 -6.05 -1.91
C LEU A 95 6.04 -5.87 -2.42
N ASN A 96 5.88 -5.16 -3.56
CA ASN A 96 4.57 -4.76 -4.07
C ASN A 96 3.81 -5.91 -4.75
N VAL A 97 4.52 -6.92 -5.26
CA VAL A 97 3.96 -8.03 -6.07
C VAL A 97 4.19 -9.36 -5.37
N THR A 98 5.44 -9.82 -5.25
CA THR A 98 5.76 -11.16 -4.77
C THR A 98 5.26 -11.39 -3.36
N SER A 99 5.65 -10.53 -2.41
CA SER A 99 5.26 -10.68 -1.00
C SER A 99 3.75 -10.58 -0.80
N LEU A 100 3.08 -9.69 -1.53
CA LEU A 100 1.62 -9.58 -1.49
C LEU A 100 0.97 -10.88 -1.96
N THR A 101 1.44 -11.45 -3.07
CA THR A 101 0.92 -12.68 -3.65
C THR A 101 1.16 -13.89 -2.72
N GLU A 102 2.39 -14.02 -2.20
CA GLU A 102 2.75 -15.09 -1.27
C GLU A 102 1.95 -15.05 0.03
N LEU A 103 1.86 -13.87 0.68
CA LEU A 103 1.05 -13.69 1.89
C LEU A 103 -0.43 -14.01 1.62
N THR A 104 -0.94 -13.54 0.49
CA THR A 104 -2.32 -13.86 0.09
C THR A 104 -2.50 -15.37 -0.06
N LYS A 105 -1.58 -16.06 -0.76
CA LYS A 105 -1.65 -17.51 -0.95
C LYS A 105 -1.62 -18.28 0.37
N TYR A 106 -0.67 -17.97 1.25
CA TYR A 106 -0.51 -18.67 2.53
C TYR A 106 -1.75 -18.49 3.43
N PHE A 107 -2.20 -17.26 3.62
CA PHE A 107 -3.32 -17.01 4.55
C PHE A 107 -4.70 -17.37 3.95
N LEU A 108 -4.84 -17.34 2.62
CA LEU A 108 -6.08 -17.74 1.95
C LEU A 108 -6.39 -19.22 2.20
N GLU A 109 -5.39 -20.09 2.25
CA GLU A 109 -5.60 -21.52 2.53
C GLU A 109 -6.26 -21.73 3.92
N ASP A 110 -5.82 -20.97 4.91
CA ASP A 110 -6.41 -21.04 6.24
C ASP A 110 -7.79 -20.35 6.30
N MET A 111 -7.97 -19.25 5.60
CA MET A 111 -9.29 -18.60 5.46
C MET A 111 -10.32 -19.55 4.80
N LYS A 112 -9.92 -20.34 3.80
CA LYS A 112 -10.78 -21.35 3.17
C LYS A 112 -11.20 -22.43 4.16
N LYS A 113 -10.26 -22.96 4.98
CA LYS A 113 -10.58 -23.95 6.02
C LYS A 113 -11.54 -23.41 7.08
N GLN A 114 -11.42 -22.12 7.41
CA GLN A 114 -12.28 -21.44 8.39
C GLN A 114 -13.60 -20.96 7.77
N ASN A 115 -13.74 -21.04 6.46
CA ASN A 115 -14.85 -20.47 5.68
C ASN A 115 -15.13 -19.01 6.04
N TYR A 116 -14.07 -18.22 6.30
CA TYR A 116 -14.19 -16.79 6.58
C TYR A 116 -12.88 -16.06 6.32
N GLY A 117 -12.92 -14.92 5.62
CA GLY A 117 -11.77 -14.08 5.42
C GLY A 117 -12.07 -12.74 4.75
N LYS A 118 -11.24 -11.74 5.08
CA LYS A 118 -11.27 -10.44 4.40
C LYS A 118 -9.86 -10.03 4.03
N ILE A 119 -9.64 -9.85 2.73
CA ILE A 119 -8.34 -9.42 2.19
C ILE A 119 -8.48 -7.98 1.69
N LEU A 120 -7.59 -7.10 2.15
CA LEU A 120 -7.46 -5.73 1.66
C LEU A 120 -6.11 -5.54 0.99
N ASN A 121 -6.11 -5.38 -0.32
CA ASN A 121 -4.92 -5.09 -1.10
C ASN A 121 -4.84 -3.60 -1.43
N ILE A 122 -3.71 -2.96 -1.11
CA ILE A 122 -3.52 -1.53 -1.40
C ILE A 122 -2.88 -1.37 -2.78
N ALA A 123 -3.70 -1.01 -3.75
CA ALA A 123 -3.29 -0.62 -5.09
C ALA A 123 -3.05 0.92 -5.18
N SER A 124 -3.48 1.57 -6.24
CA SER A 124 -3.38 3.03 -6.45
C SER A 124 -4.26 3.45 -7.64
N VAL A 125 -4.59 4.73 -7.78
CA VAL A 125 -5.08 5.27 -9.07
C VAL A 125 -4.06 5.07 -10.20
N ALA A 126 -2.78 4.90 -9.89
CA ALA A 126 -1.74 4.51 -10.84
C ALA A 126 -1.96 3.12 -11.45
N SER A 127 -2.87 2.30 -10.90
CA SER A 127 -3.28 1.00 -11.47
C SER A 127 -4.12 1.11 -12.74
N PHE A 128 -4.56 2.30 -13.11
CA PHE A 128 -5.48 2.50 -14.25
C PHE A 128 -4.81 3.12 -15.47
N GLN A 129 -3.53 3.49 -15.36
CA GLN A 129 -2.81 4.16 -16.43
C GLN A 129 -1.29 3.98 -16.33
N PRO A 130 -0.57 3.96 -17.48
CA PRO A 130 0.89 4.00 -17.46
C PRO A 130 1.40 5.25 -16.76
N GLY A 131 2.45 5.10 -15.94
CA GLY A 131 3.05 6.20 -15.18
C GLY A 131 4.50 6.49 -15.62
N PRO A 132 4.77 7.27 -16.69
CA PRO A 132 6.13 7.73 -16.97
C PRO A 132 6.77 8.34 -15.72
N LEU A 133 8.06 8.13 -15.51
CA LEU A 133 8.83 8.44 -14.30
C LEU A 133 8.48 7.61 -13.05
N MET A 134 7.44 6.79 -13.11
CA MET A 134 7.04 5.80 -12.11
C MET A 134 6.58 4.49 -12.79
N GLY A 135 7.20 4.13 -13.91
CA GLY A 135 6.74 3.05 -14.77
C GLY A 135 6.60 1.72 -14.05
N VAL A 136 7.65 1.29 -13.36
CA VAL A 136 7.66 0.02 -12.62
C VAL A 136 6.66 0.05 -11.47
N TYR A 137 6.58 1.15 -10.70
CA TYR A 137 5.57 1.30 -9.66
C TYR A 137 4.15 1.15 -10.21
N SER A 138 3.83 1.87 -11.30
CA SER A 138 2.51 1.75 -11.93
C SER A 138 2.23 0.33 -12.38
N ALA A 139 3.22 -0.35 -12.98
CA ALA A 139 3.08 -1.76 -13.38
C ALA A 139 2.81 -2.68 -12.18
N THR A 140 3.51 -2.50 -11.04
CA THR A 140 3.21 -3.27 -9.82
C THR A 140 1.80 -3.03 -9.31
N LYS A 141 1.28 -1.80 -9.43
CA LYS A 141 -0.08 -1.48 -8.97
C LYS A 141 -1.17 -1.95 -9.94
N HIS A 142 -0.88 -2.02 -11.26
CA HIS A 142 -1.73 -2.74 -12.22
C HIS A 142 -1.82 -4.23 -11.89
N PHE A 143 -0.68 -4.87 -11.58
CA PHE A 143 -0.66 -6.27 -11.13
C PHE A 143 -1.58 -6.47 -9.92
N VAL A 144 -1.43 -5.65 -8.88
CA VAL A 144 -2.24 -5.76 -7.66
C VAL A 144 -3.73 -5.63 -7.96
N LEU A 145 -4.12 -4.70 -8.83
CA LEU A 145 -5.51 -4.53 -9.23
C LEU A 145 -6.03 -5.77 -9.95
N ALA A 146 -5.38 -6.19 -11.04
CA ALA A 146 -5.80 -7.33 -11.85
C ALA A 146 -5.84 -8.64 -11.05
N PHE A 147 -4.80 -8.91 -10.25
CA PHE A 147 -4.73 -10.07 -9.36
C PHE A 147 -5.89 -10.08 -8.36
N SER A 148 -6.17 -8.95 -7.73
CA SER A 148 -7.24 -8.87 -6.73
C SER A 148 -8.63 -9.02 -7.33
N GLU A 149 -8.86 -8.49 -8.54
CA GLU A 149 -10.13 -8.65 -9.26
C GLU A 149 -10.37 -10.13 -9.64
N SER A 150 -9.35 -10.80 -10.19
CA SER A 150 -9.40 -12.22 -10.53
C SER A 150 -9.69 -13.07 -9.30
N LEU A 151 -8.93 -12.85 -8.22
CA LEU A 151 -9.10 -13.59 -6.98
C LEU A 151 -10.49 -13.36 -6.35
N ALA A 152 -11.01 -12.12 -6.40
CA ALA A 152 -12.37 -11.82 -5.92
C ALA A 152 -13.45 -12.55 -6.71
N GLU A 153 -13.23 -12.85 -7.99
CA GLU A 153 -14.14 -13.63 -8.80
C GLU A 153 -14.02 -15.13 -8.53
N GLU A 154 -12.80 -15.65 -8.38
CA GLU A 154 -12.53 -17.04 -8.01
C GLU A 154 -13.14 -17.43 -6.66
N LEU A 155 -13.25 -16.48 -5.74
CA LEU A 155 -13.83 -16.64 -4.40
C LEU A 155 -15.33 -16.28 -4.36
N ARG A 156 -15.97 -16.13 -5.52
CA ARG A 156 -17.41 -15.85 -5.57
C ARG A 156 -18.19 -17.03 -4.97
N GLY A 157 -19.00 -16.74 -3.98
CA GLY A 157 -19.79 -17.75 -3.24
C GLY A 157 -19.12 -18.23 -1.96
N ASP A 158 -17.84 -17.94 -1.74
CA ASP A 158 -17.18 -18.15 -0.46
C ASP A 158 -17.52 -17.02 0.53
N ASN A 159 -17.40 -17.31 1.80
CA ASN A 159 -17.47 -16.28 2.85
C ASN A 159 -16.15 -15.52 3.02
N ILE A 160 -15.41 -15.37 1.92
CA ILE A 160 -14.13 -14.67 1.82
C ILE A 160 -14.25 -13.54 0.81
N THR A 161 -13.79 -12.35 1.16
CA THR A 161 -13.87 -11.19 0.26
C THR A 161 -12.52 -10.58 0.01
N VAL A 162 -12.28 -10.13 -1.24
CA VAL A 162 -11.08 -9.39 -1.63
C VAL A 162 -11.46 -7.97 -2.02
N THR A 163 -10.90 -7.01 -1.32
CA THR A 163 -11.09 -5.57 -1.57
C THR A 163 -9.81 -4.95 -2.05
N THR A 164 -9.86 -4.24 -3.16
CA THR A 164 -8.74 -3.47 -3.71
C THR A 164 -8.95 -1.99 -3.44
N LEU A 165 -8.13 -1.40 -2.58
CA LEU A 165 -8.17 0.03 -2.31
C LEU A 165 -7.21 0.75 -3.26
N CYS A 166 -7.73 1.67 -4.06
CA CYS A 166 -6.98 2.45 -5.05
C CYS A 166 -6.94 3.93 -4.64
N PRO A 167 -6.07 4.34 -3.71
CA PRO A 167 -5.97 5.74 -3.32
C PRO A 167 -5.37 6.60 -4.44
N GLY A 168 -5.81 7.86 -4.47
CA GLY A 168 -5.08 8.93 -5.13
C GLY A 168 -3.91 9.45 -4.28
N PRO A 169 -3.37 10.63 -4.59
CA PRO A 169 -2.34 11.28 -3.78
C PRO A 169 -2.80 11.39 -2.32
N THR A 170 -1.98 10.87 -1.40
CA THR A 170 -2.33 10.76 0.02
C THR A 170 -1.16 11.23 0.87
N ILE A 171 -1.39 12.10 1.85
CA ILE A 171 -0.36 12.55 2.79
C ILE A 171 0.04 11.37 3.68
N SER A 172 1.28 10.86 3.48
CA SER A 172 1.80 9.69 4.19
C SER A 172 3.33 9.64 4.14
N GLY A 173 3.96 8.63 4.70
CA GLY A 173 5.40 8.39 4.57
C GLY A 173 5.85 7.92 3.17
N PHE A 174 4.91 7.63 2.27
CA PHE A 174 5.19 7.16 0.91
C PHE A 174 6.01 8.18 0.10
N GLN A 175 5.68 9.47 0.20
CA GLN A 175 6.34 10.54 -0.55
C GLN A 175 7.84 10.57 -0.31
N LYS A 176 8.23 10.53 0.96
CA LYS A 176 9.64 10.55 1.36
C LYS A 176 10.39 9.34 0.78
N ARG A 177 9.78 8.16 0.81
CA ARG A 177 10.40 6.95 0.30
C ARG A 177 10.43 6.89 -1.23
N ALA A 178 9.45 7.45 -1.91
CA ALA A 178 9.40 7.50 -3.37
C ALA A 178 10.32 8.58 -3.99
N GLY A 179 11.02 9.37 -3.17
CA GLY A 179 11.90 10.43 -3.64
C GLY A 179 11.18 11.74 -4.00
N PHE A 180 9.90 11.91 -3.60
CA PHE A 180 9.22 13.19 -3.77
C PHE A 180 9.68 14.21 -2.73
N HIS A 181 9.91 15.43 -3.18
CA HIS A 181 10.17 16.56 -2.27
C HIS A 181 8.91 16.88 -1.44
N SER A 182 9.11 17.25 -0.17
CA SER A 182 8.04 17.67 0.75
C SER A 182 7.26 18.90 0.25
N SER A 183 7.85 19.69 -0.64
CA SER A 183 7.25 20.87 -1.28
C SER A 183 6.43 20.54 -2.54
N SER A 184 6.34 19.29 -2.96
CA SER A 184 5.59 18.91 -4.16
C SER A 184 4.12 19.37 -4.06
N ARG A 185 3.67 20.15 -5.07
CA ARG A 185 2.29 20.65 -5.14
C ARG A 185 1.23 19.55 -5.14
N LEU A 186 1.59 18.35 -5.55
CA LEU A 186 0.69 17.20 -5.53
C LEU A 186 0.09 16.96 -4.13
N PHE A 187 0.89 17.21 -3.08
CA PHE A 187 0.48 16.96 -1.68
C PHE A 187 -0.06 18.20 -0.96
N LYS A 188 -0.02 19.36 -1.63
CA LYS A 188 -0.64 20.61 -1.14
C LYS A 188 -1.98 20.91 -1.81
N SER A 189 -2.44 20.04 -2.69
CA SER A 189 -3.74 20.20 -3.36
C SER A 189 -4.89 19.94 -2.38
N PRO A 190 -5.99 20.69 -2.47
CA PRO A 190 -7.21 20.42 -1.71
C PRO A 190 -7.84 19.05 -2.04
N PHE A 191 -7.39 18.41 -3.13
CA PHE A 191 -7.81 17.05 -3.51
C PHE A 191 -6.94 15.94 -2.92
N THR A 192 -5.94 16.29 -2.11
CA THR A 192 -5.07 15.30 -1.47
C THR A 192 -5.71 14.83 -0.18
N ALA A 193 -5.98 13.52 -0.11
CA ALA A 193 -6.58 12.92 1.08
C ALA A 193 -5.55 12.70 2.20
N THR A 194 -5.99 12.68 3.44
CA THR A 194 -5.19 12.23 4.58
C THR A 194 -5.16 10.71 4.67
N SER A 195 -4.11 10.15 5.28
CA SER A 195 -4.04 8.71 5.56
C SER A 195 -5.23 8.22 6.39
N LYS A 196 -5.74 9.05 7.30
CA LYS A 196 -6.91 8.74 8.14
C LYS A 196 -8.19 8.60 7.31
N GLU A 197 -8.45 9.53 6.39
CA GLU A 197 -9.63 9.47 5.51
C GLU A 197 -9.59 8.26 4.60
N VAL A 198 -8.43 8.00 3.97
CA VAL A 198 -8.23 6.84 3.08
C VAL A 198 -8.41 5.53 3.84
N ALA A 199 -7.82 5.42 5.04
CA ALA A 199 -7.94 4.23 5.87
C ALA A 199 -9.39 3.99 6.33
N SER A 200 -10.07 5.03 6.80
CA SER A 200 -11.47 4.94 7.24
C SER A 200 -12.40 4.54 6.10
N PHE A 201 -12.21 5.09 4.91
CA PHE A 201 -12.95 4.70 3.72
C PHE A 201 -12.65 3.25 3.33
N GLY A 202 -11.36 2.87 3.28
CA GLY A 202 -10.92 1.53 2.93
C GLY A 202 -11.46 0.47 3.87
N TYR A 203 -11.32 0.69 5.17
CA TYR A 203 -11.82 -0.20 6.22
C TYR A 203 -13.33 -0.44 6.11
N ARG A 204 -14.12 0.64 6.07
CA ARG A 204 -15.58 0.51 5.95
C ARG A 204 -16.00 -0.26 4.71
N LYS A 205 -15.33 -0.04 3.57
CA LYS A 205 -15.65 -0.71 2.31
C LYS A 205 -15.17 -2.17 2.27
N MET A 206 -14.04 -2.48 2.89
CA MET A 206 -13.57 -3.84 3.12
C MET A 206 -14.59 -4.64 3.96
N MET A 207 -15.08 -4.05 5.06
CA MET A 207 -16.08 -4.70 5.91
C MET A 207 -17.38 -5.00 5.14
N GLN A 208 -17.73 -4.17 4.14
CA GLN A 208 -18.88 -4.37 3.23
C GLN A 208 -18.58 -5.35 2.08
N GLY A 209 -17.38 -5.93 1.97
CA GLY A 209 -17.00 -6.84 0.88
C GLY A 209 -16.96 -6.19 -0.51
N LYS A 210 -16.73 -4.85 -0.60
CA LYS A 210 -16.65 -4.17 -1.91
C LYS A 210 -15.35 -4.51 -2.61
N ARG A 211 -15.40 -4.85 -3.92
CA ARG A 211 -14.26 -5.34 -4.69
C ARG A 211 -13.24 -4.24 -4.97
N ILE A 212 -13.60 -3.21 -5.75
CA ILE A 212 -12.72 -2.08 -6.10
C ILE A 212 -13.26 -0.82 -5.46
N ILE A 213 -12.40 -0.14 -4.73
CA ILE A 213 -12.77 1.08 -4.03
C ILE A 213 -11.76 2.20 -4.28
N ILE A 214 -12.26 3.35 -4.69
CA ILE A 214 -11.46 4.53 -5.03
C ILE A 214 -11.93 5.69 -4.16
N PRO A 215 -11.12 6.15 -3.20
CA PRO A 215 -11.47 7.30 -2.36
C PRO A 215 -11.47 8.60 -3.17
N GLY A 216 -12.48 9.44 -2.96
CA GLY A 216 -12.65 10.73 -3.64
C GLY A 216 -13.32 10.62 -5.02
N ILE A 217 -14.31 11.49 -5.24
CA ILE A 217 -15.11 11.51 -6.48
C ILE A 217 -14.21 11.88 -7.68
N SER A 218 -13.31 12.85 -7.51
CA SER A 218 -12.35 13.26 -8.54
C SER A 218 -11.43 12.12 -8.99
N ASN A 219 -10.92 11.33 -8.03
CA ASN A 219 -10.11 10.16 -8.34
C ASN A 219 -10.91 9.10 -9.10
N LYS A 220 -12.14 8.83 -8.66
CA LYS A 220 -13.03 7.88 -9.33
C LYS A 220 -13.34 8.33 -10.76
N LEU A 221 -13.67 9.59 -10.95
CA LEU A 221 -13.95 10.15 -12.28
C LEU A 221 -12.72 10.08 -13.18
N SER A 222 -11.53 10.45 -12.68
CA SER A 222 -10.29 10.39 -13.45
C SER A 222 -9.94 8.98 -13.91
N THR A 223 -10.17 7.94 -13.07
CA THR A 223 -9.92 6.55 -13.45
C THR A 223 -10.90 6.03 -14.51
N ILE A 224 -12.10 6.58 -14.58
CA ILE A 224 -13.07 6.26 -15.65
C ILE A 224 -12.67 6.96 -16.93
N LEU A 225 -12.44 8.28 -16.89
CA LEU A 225 -12.12 9.08 -18.08
C LEU A 225 -10.84 8.60 -18.77
N VAL A 226 -9.85 8.20 -17.99
CA VAL A 226 -8.56 7.72 -18.50
C VAL A 226 -8.69 6.48 -19.40
N LYS A 227 -9.77 5.70 -19.27
CA LYS A 227 -10.04 4.51 -20.11
C LYS A 227 -10.34 4.90 -21.57
N PHE A 228 -10.93 6.06 -21.79
CA PHE A 228 -11.32 6.54 -23.10
C PHE A 228 -10.21 7.34 -23.83
N ILE A 229 -9.12 7.66 -23.14
CA ILE A 229 -8.02 8.42 -23.72
C ILE A 229 -7.07 7.45 -24.44
N PRO A 230 -6.70 7.69 -25.72
CA PRO A 230 -5.72 6.89 -26.43
C PRO A 230 -4.38 6.83 -25.68
N SER A 231 -3.72 5.66 -25.69
CA SER A 231 -2.54 5.39 -24.87
C SER A 231 -1.41 6.41 -25.06
N LYS A 232 -1.13 6.84 -26.31
CA LYS A 232 -0.08 7.84 -26.61
C LYS A 232 -0.37 9.21 -25.98
N ILE A 233 -1.63 9.63 -25.97
CA ILE A 233 -2.05 10.91 -25.37
C ILE A 233 -2.00 10.79 -23.84
N LYS A 234 -2.52 9.71 -23.30
CA LYS A 234 -2.53 9.39 -21.86
C LYS A 234 -1.13 9.47 -21.26
N THR A 235 -0.15 8.77 -21.84
CA THR A 235 1.23 8.77 -21.35
C THR A 235 1.87 10.15 -21.38
N ARG A 236 1.59 10.96 -22.43
CA ARG A 236 2.10 12.34 -22.52
C ARG A 236 1.50 13.25 -21.44
N ILE A 237 0.20 13.13 -21.19
CA ILE A 237 -0.49 13.90 -20.12
C ILE A 237 0.10 13.52 -18.76
N VAL A 238 0.20 12.23 -18.45
CA VAL A 238 0.72 11.76 -17.18
C VAL A 238 2.17 12.21 -16.97
N LYS A 239 3.02 12.12 -18.02
CA LYS A 239 4.39 12.64 -17.95
C LYS A 239 4.42 14.13 -17.62
N LYS A 240 3.64 14.95 -18.34
CA LYS A 240 3.55 16.39 -18.08
C LYS A 240 3.10 16.71 -16.65
N VAL A 241 2.14 15.96 -16.12
CA VAL A 241 1.69 16.12 -14.73
C VAL A 241 2.82 15.83 -13.76
N PHE A 242 3.57 14.73 -13.93
CA PHE A 242 4.71 14.42 -13.08
C PHE A 242 5.87 15.41 -13.24
N ASP A 243 6.20 15.83 -14.47
CA ASP A 243 7.23 16.85 -14.72
C ASP A 243 6.86 18.20 -14.08
N PHE A 244 5.60 18.62 -14.19
CA PHE A 244 5.11 19.84 -13.54
C PHE A 244 5.21 19.78 -12.04
N MET A 245 4.92 18.63 -11.44
CA MET A 245 5.02 18.41 -10.01
C MET A 245 6.46 18.42 -9.49
N HIS A 246 7.44 18.08 -10.35
CA HIS A 246 8.87 18.04 -10.01
C HIS A 246 9.63 19.33 -10.29
N LYS A 247 9.22 20.15 -11.26
CA LYS A 247 9.93 21.35 -11.75
C LYS A 247 10.18 22.45 -10.70
N PHE A 248 9.60 22.37 -9.52
CA PHE A 248 9.90 23.27 -8.41
C PHE A 248 10.97 22.71 -7.49
N LYS A 249 12.18 22.43 -8.06
CA LYS A 249 13.40 22.34 -7.26
C LYS A 249 13.70 23.75 -6.72
N ILE A 250 13.48 23.97 -5.44
CA ILE A 250 14.22 25.01 -4.72
C ILE A 250 15.67 24.49 -4.72
N PRO A 251 16.67 25.27 -5.16
CA PRO A 251 18.05 24.83 -5.12
C PRO A 251 18.37 24.46 -3.68
N ILE A 252 18.86 23.23 -3.47
CA ILE A 252 19.38 22.81 -2.18
C ILE A 252 20.65 23.65 -1.97
N ILE A 253 20.55 24.67 -1.14
CA ILE A 253 21.74 25.28 -0.53
C ILE A 253 22.34 24.15 0.30
N LYS A 254 23.47 23.60 -0.16
CA LYS A 254 24.28 22.67 0.61
C LYS A 254 24.78 23.41 1.86
N VAL A 255 24.03 23.37 2.92
CA VAL A 255 24.52 23.70 4.26
C VAL A 255 25.18 22.44 4.79
N SER A 256 26.47 22.32 4.65
CA SER A 256 27.26 21.36 5.39
C SER A 256 27.27 21.81 6.86
N MET A 257 26.42 21.21 7.71
CA MET A 257 26.60 21.24 9.14
C MET A 257 27.74 20.27 9.50
N LEU A 258 28.94 20.81 9.75
CA LEU A 258 29.95 20.14 10.54
C LEU A 258 29.43 20.08 11.99
N PHE A 259 29.10 18.91 12.47
CA PHE A 259 29.09 18.65 13.91
C PHE A 259 30.54 18.33 14.33
N ALA A 260 31.19 19.27 14.97
CA ALA A 260 32.38 19.01 15.76
C ALA A 260 31.92 18.41 17.10
N GLN A 261 32.56 17.26 17.48
CA GLN A 261 32.71 16.57 18.75
C GLN A 261 31.48 16.41 19.65
#